data_6709f9aaf8440d94d80eb5a49c011f4d
#
_entry.id   6709f9aaf8440d94d80eb5a49c011f4d
#
_cell.length_a   1.000
_cell.length_b   1.000
_cell.length_c   1.000
_cell.angle_alpha   90.00
_cell.angle_beta   90.00
_cell.angle_gamma   90.00
#
_symmetry.space_group_name_H-M   'P 1'
#
loop_
_entity.id
_entity.type
_entity.pdbx_description
1 polymer ?
#
loop_
_entity_poly.entity_id
_entity_poly.type
_entity_poly.pdbx_seq_one_letter_code
_entity_poly.pdbx_strand_id
1 'polypeptide(L)'
;EPYFDADVTMAVAAGSDIKSYEDLAGKTVAVKTATNGAAYAKSIADEYGFTVVEFKDSPTMYQDVIAGNTAACFEDYPVMAYNIQQGAGLEMPEGMTAAGTQYGFAVAKGQNAELLEKFNAGLANIIENGKFQEIVDTYTK
;
A
#
# COMPACT_ATOMS: atom_id res chain seq x y z
N GLU A 1 9.68 5.20 17.35
CA GLU A 1 9.03 6.31 16.64
C GLU A 1 8.60 5.88 15.24
N PRO A 2 7.46 6.36 14.72
CA PRO A 2 7.10 6.17 13.33
C PRO A 2 8.07 6.96 12.43
N TYR A 3 8.32 6.45 11.22
CA TYR A 3 9.29 7.05 10.31
C TYR A 3 8.82 7.13 8.86
N PHE A 4 7.72 6.47 8.52
CA PHE A 4 7.20 6.46 7.18
C PHE A 4 5.66 6.47 7.18
N ASP A 5 5.06 7.37 6.41
CA ASP A 5 3.62 7.39 6.19
C ASP A 5 3.28 6.39 5.08
N ALA A 6 2.46 5.41 5.41
CA ALA A 6 2.01 4.36 4.50
C ALA A 6 0.55 4.59 4.14
N ASP A 7 0.32 5.51 3.22
CA ASP A 7 -1.00 5.75 2.65
C ASP A 7 -1.51 4.51 1.90
N VAL A 8 -2.82 4.36 1.83
CA VAL A 8 -3.47 3.32 1.03
C VAL A 8 -3.74 3.85 -0.37
N THR A 9 -3.40 3.08 -1.40
CA THR A 9 -3.68 3.43 -2.79
C THR A 9 -4.50 2.36 -3.48
N MET A 10 -5.32 2.79 -4.44
CA MET A 10 -5.95 1.91 -5.41
C MET A 10 -4.99 1.63 -6.56
N ALA A 11 -4.93 0.38 -7.01
CA ALA A 11 -4.24 0.01 -8.23
C ALA A 11 -5.15 -0.83 -9.13
N VAL A 12 -4.96 -0.69 -10.43
CA VAL A 12 -5.71 -1.36 -11.50
C VAL A 12 -4.74 -2.00 -12.48
N ALA A 13 -5.22 -2.88 -13.35
CA ALA A 13 -4.39 -3.39 -14.44
C ALA A 13 -3.92 -2.24 -15.34
N ALA A 14 -2.67 -2.30 -15.80
CA ALA A 14 -2.11 -1.27 -16.68
C ALA A 14 -2.97 -1.11 -17.96
N GLY A 15 -3.34 0.13 -18.26
CA GLY A 15 -4.23 0.46 -19.37
C GLY A 15 -5.73 0.26 -19.10
N SER A 16 -6.12 0.07 -17.84
CA SER A 16 -7.53 0.00 -17.45
C SER A 16 -8.24 1.35 -17.64
N ASP A 17 -9.54 1.29 -17.96
CA ASP A 17 -10.41 2.47 -18.03
C ASP A 17 -10.89 2.97 -16.65
N ILE A 18 -10.60 2.22 -15.58
CA ILE A 18 -10.97 2.60 -14.20
C ILE A 18 -10.02 3.70 -13.72
N LYS A 19 -10.57 4.87 -13.40
CA LYS A 19 -9.80 6.04 -12.97
C LYS A 19 -10.27 6.61 -11.65
N SER A 20 -11.42 6.18 -11.13
CA SER A 20 -12.01 6.67 -9.88
C SER A 20 -12.71 5.55 -9.12
N TYR A 21 -13.12 5.83 -7.87
CA TYR A 21 -13.87 4.86 -7.07
C TYR A 21 -15.29 4.62 -7.63
N GLU A 22 -15.89 5.61 -8.29
CA GLU A 22 -17.20 5.51 -8.93
C GLU A 22 -17.18 4.45 -10.05
N ASP A 23 -16.05 4.27 -10.74
CA ASP A 23 -15.89 3.27 -11.80
C ASP A 23 -15.92 1.83 -11.27
N LEU A 24 -15.82 1.65 -9.94
CA LEU A 24 -15.87 0.35 -9.28
C LEU A 24 -17.32 -0.15 -9.06
N ALA A 25 -18.35 0.67 -9.33
CA ALA A 25 -19.73 0.30 -9.11
C ALA A 25 -20.10 -1.03 -9.79
N GLY A 26 -20.66 -1.97 -9.02
CA GLY A 26 -21.01 -3.30 -9.47
C GLY A 26 -19.83 -4.26 -9.72
N LYS A 27 -18.60 -3.85 -9.45
CA LYS A 27 -17.40 -4.66 -9.67
C LYS A 27 -16.91 -5.33 -8.38
N THR A 28 -15.95 -6.23 -8.54
CA THR A 28 -15.24 -6.90 -7.44
C THR A 28 -13.83 -6.31 -7.29
N VAL A 29 -13.44 -6.02 -6.07
CA VAL A 29 -12.14 -5.43 -5.70
C VAL A 29 -11.36 -6.38 -4.81
N ALA A 30 -10.09 -6.55 -5.11
CA ALA A 30 -9.18 -7.44 -4.40
C ALA A 30 -8.48 -6.72 -3.24
N VAL A 31 -8.36 -7.39 -2.11
CA VAL A 31 -7.58 -6.89 -0.96
C VAL A 31 -6.80 -8.04 -0.31
N LYS A 32 -5.72 -7.71 0.38
CA LYS A 32 -5.00 -8.67 1.20
C LYS A 32 -5.59 -8.69 2.62
N THR A 33 -5.89 -9.88 3.12
CA THR A 33 -6.49 -10.09 4.45
C THR A 33 -5.68 -9.39 5.55
N ALA A 34 -6.38 -8.77 6.51
CA ALA A 34 -5.82 -8.11 7.69
C ALA A 34 -4.83 -6.97 7.41
N THR A 35 -5.06 -6.20 6.32
CA THR A 35 -4.27 -5.01 5.98
C THR A 35 -5.09 -3.73 6.07
N ASN A 36 -4.39 -2.58 6.05
CA ASN A 36 -5.04 -1.26 5.97
C ASN A 36 -5.82 -1.13 4.65
N GLY A 37 -5.28 -1.63 3.54
CA GLY A 37 -5.97 -1.66 2.25
C GLY A 37 -7.31 -2.40 2.34
N ALA A 38 -7.35 -3.55 3.04
CA ALA A 38 -8.60 -4.28 3.26
C ALA A 38 -9.60 -3.50 4.12
N ALA A 39 -9.13 -2.87 5.19
CA ALA A 39 -9.98 -2.05 6.05
C ALA A 39 -10.56 -0.85 5.30
N TYR A 40 -9.72 -0.14 4.54
CA TYR A 40 -10.13 1.01 3.76
C TYR A 40 -11.13 0.62 2.66
N ALA A 41 -10.81 -0.38 1.83
CA ALA A 41 -11.72 -0.84 0.77
C ALA A 41 -13.10 -1.22 1.32
N LYS A 42 -13.16 -1.95 2.43
CA LYS A 42 -14.43 -2.30 3.09
C LYS A 42 -15.20 -1.07 3.60
N SER A 43 -14.50 -0.04 4.05
CA SER A 43 -15.14 1.17 4.59
C SER A 43 -15.86 2.00 3.52
N ILE A 44 -15.43 1.91 2.27
CA ILE A 44 -15.99 2.66 1.14
C ILE A 44 -16.83 1.79 0.18
N ALA A 45 -16.86 0.47 0.37
CA ALA A 45 -17.48 -0.47 -0.55
C ALA A 45 -18.98 -0.21 -0.77
N ASP A 46 -19.72 0.09 0.30
CA ASP A 46 -21.16 0.39 0.22
C ASP A 46 -21.41 1.74 -0.47
N GLU A 47 -20.57 2.73 -0.23
CA GLU A 47 -20.69 4.07 -0.83
C GLU A 47 -20.52 4.02 -2.36
N TYR A 48 -19.50 3.28 -2.83
CA TYR A 48 -19.19 3.18 -4.26
C TYR A 48 -19.77 1.94 -4.94
N GLY A 49 -20.49 1.09 -4.20
CA GLY A 49 -21.27 -0.02 -4.75
C GLY A 49 -20.42 -1.18 -5.31
N PHE A 50 -19.26 -1.48 -4.74
CA PHE A 50 -18.43 -2.62 -5.12
C PHE A 50 -18.40 -3.72 -4.05
N THR A 51 -17.95 -4.92 -4.42
CA THR A 51 -17.74 -6.03 -3.49
C THR A 51 -16.26 -6.31 -3.26
N VAL A 52 -15.90 -6.77 -2.05
CA VAL A 52 -14.50 -7.03 -1.68
C VAL A 52 -14.23 -8.52 -1.63
N VAL A 53 -13.14 -8.97 -2.25
CA VAL A 53 -12.60 -10.33 -2.17
C VAL A 53 -11.22 -10.30 -1.53
N GLU A 54 -11.00 -11.20 -0.56
CA GLU A 54 -9.76 -11.27 0.22
C GLU A 54 -8.79 -12.34 -0.30
N PHE A 55 -7.53 -11.96 -0.41
CA PHE A 55 -6.40 -12.81 -0.77
C PHE A 55 -5.44 -12.96 0.42
N LYS A 56 -4.65 -14.03 0.42
CA LYS A 56 -3.66 -14.29 1.49
C LYS A 56 -2.36 -13.52 1.31
N ASP A 57 -2.02 -13.19 0.07
CA ASP A 57 -0.77 -12.54 -0.30
C ASP A 57 -0.94 -11.56 -1.47
N SER A 58 -0.02 -10.61 -1.57
CA SER A 58 -0.06 -9.57 -2.62
C SER A 58 0.19 -10.12 -4.02
N PRO A 59 1.12 -11.05 -4.28
CA PRO A 59 1.33 -11.59 -5.63
C PRO A 59 0.07 -12.22 -6.23
N THR A 60 -0.66 -13.03 -5.47
CA THR A 60 -1.91 -13.64 -5.94
C THR A 60 -2.99 -12.59 -6.18
N MET A 61 -3.12 -11.60 -5.29
CA MET A 61 -4.01 -10.46 -5.43
C MET A 61 -3.73 -9.68 -6.72
N TYR A 62 -2.46 -9.37 -7.01
CA TYR A 62 -2.08 -8.62 -8.22
C TYR A 62 -2.37 -9.40 -9.50
N GLN A 63 -2.08 -10.70 -9.52
CA GLN A 63 -2.37 -11.54 -10.68
C GLN A 63 -3.85 -11.61 -10.98
N ASP A 64 -4.70 -11.60 -9.98
CA ASP A 64 -6.16 -11.62 -10.14
C ASP A 64 -6.68 -10.32 -10.80
N VAL A 65 -6.12 -9.17 -10.42
CA VAL A 65 -6.42 -7.87 -11.06
C VAL A 65 -5.90 -7.84 -12.51
N ILE A 66 -4.66 -8.26 -12.74
CA ILE A 66 -4.05 -8.29 -14.08
C ILE A 66 -4.81 -9.22 -15.03
N ALA A 67 -5.31 -10.33 -14.52
CA ALA A 67 -6.15 -11.27 -15.28
C ALA A 67 -7.57 -10.75 -15.55
N GLY A 68 -7.98 -9.64 -14.91
CA GLY A 68 -9.30 -9.05 -15.08
C GLY A 68 -10.41 -9.76 -14.30
N ASN A 69 -10.09 -10.66 -13.38
CA ASN A 69 -11.08 -11.31 -12.51
C ASN A 69 -11.63 -10.31 -11.45
N THR A 70 -10.75 -9.46 -10.92
CA THR A 70 -11.12 -8.30 -10.10
C THR A 70 -10.74 -7.01 -10.81
N ALA A 71 -11.46 -5.93 -10.52
CA ALA A 71 -11.32 -4.66 -11.23
C ALA A 71 -10.16 -3.79 -10.73
N ALA A 72 -9.85 -3.91 -9.45
CA ALA A 72 -8.82 -3.14 -8.76
C ALA A 72 -8.34 -3.89 -7.52
N CYS A 73 -7.24 -3.42 -6.94
CA CYS A 73 -6.82 -3.80 -5.60
C CYS A 73 -6.44 -2.57 -4.77
N PHE A 74 -6.41 -2.75 -3.43
CA PHE A 74 -5.92 -1.75 -2.48
C PHE A 74 -4.69 -2.29 -1.75
N GLU A 75 -3.64 -1.50 -1.69
CA GLU A 75 -2.37 -1.83 -1.04
C GLU A 75 -1.76 -0.56 -0.42
N ASP A 76 -0.78 -0.71 0.45
CA ASP A 76 0.02 0.41 0.94
C ASP A 76 0.80 1.04 -0.23
N TYR A 77 0.74 2.37 -0.35
CA TYR A 77 1.36 3.11 -1.47
C TYR A 77 2.83 2.74 -1.74
N PRO A 78 3.74 2.70 -0.74
CA PRO A 78 5.14 2.38 -1.01
C PRO A 78 5.34 0.96 -1.53
N VAL A 79 4.50 0.02 -1.10
CA VAL A 79 4.55 -1.36 -1.59
C VAL A 79 4.08 -1.42 -3.04
N MET A 80 2.98 -0.75 -3.36
CA MET A 80 2.46 -0.70 -4.73
C MET A 80 3.42 0.02 -5.68
N ALA A 81 3.94 1.18 -5.30
CA ALA A 81 4.90 1.94 -6.09
C ALA A 81 6.13 1.11 -6.46
N TYR A 82 6.69 0.40 -5.48
CA TYR A 82 7.82 -0.51 -5.71
C TYR A 82 7.47 -1.62 -6.71
N ASN A 83 6.33 -2.29 -6.54
CA ASN A 83 5.93 -3.37 -7.43
C ASN A 83 5.68 -2.90 -8.87
N ILE A 84 5.09 -1.72 -9.05
CA ILE A 84 4.91 -1.09 -10.37
C ILE A 84 6.28 -0.78 -11.00
N GLN A 85 7.22 -0.22 -10.24
CA GLN A 85 8.59 0.02 -10.70
C GLN A 85 9.28 -1.28 -11.16
N GLN A 86 8.98 -2.41 -10.50
CA GLN A 86 9.48 -3.74 -10.91
C GLN A 86 8.69 -4.36 -12.09
N GLY A 87 7.75 -3.66 -12.68
CA GLY A 87 7.01 -4.12 -13.85
C GLY A 87 5.83 -5.04 -13.53
N ALA A 88 5.16 -4.82 -12.42
CA ALA A 88 4.03 -5.66 -11.98
C ALA A 88 2.81 -5.66 -12.93
N GLY A 89 2.77 -4.82 -13.97
CA GLY A 89 1.62 -4.75 -14.89
C GLY A 89 0.40 -4.08 -14.30
N LEU A 90 0.59 -3.27 -13.26
CA LEU A 90 -0.41 -2.47 -12.58
C LEU A 90 -0.11 -0.98 -12.76
N GLU A 91 -1.11 -0.14 -12.54
CA GLU A 91 -0.98 1.31 -12.45
C GLU A 91 -1.83 1.87 -11.30
N MET A 92 -1.42 3.02 -10.76
CA MET A 92 -2.19 3.75 -9.74
C MET A 92 -2.87 4.93 -10.40
N PRO A 93 -4.22 4.98 -10.46
CA PRO A 93 -4.93 6.15 -10.94
C PRO A 93 -4.64 7.37 -10.07
N GLU A 94 -4.49 8.54 -10.67
CA GLU A 94 -4.18 9.79 -9.98
C GLU A 94 -5.29 10.15 -8.97
N GLY A 95 -4.89 10.60 -7.78
CA GLY A 95 -5.81 11.02 -6.72
C GLY A 95 -6.47 9.88 -5.94
N MET A 96 -6.20 8.61 -6.28
CA MET A 96 -6.80 7.46 -5.62
C MET A 96 -5.94 6.95 -4.45
N THR A 97 -5.47 7.87 -3.62
CA THR A 97 -4.69 7.61 -2.40
C THR A 97 -5.41 8.18 -1.20
N ALA A 98 -5.53 7.42 -0.13
CA ALA A 98 -6.16 7.80 1.12
C ALA A 98 -5.17 7.66 2.28
N ALA A 99 -5.37 8.46 3.32
CA ALA A 99 -4.55 8.38 4.53
C ALA A 99 -4.59 6.97 5.12
N GLY A 100 -3.41 6.40 5.32
CA GLY A 100 -3.22 5.08 5.90
C GLY A 100 -2.68 5.15 7.33
N THR A 101 -1.63 4.39 7.60
CA THR A 101 -0.96 4.32 8.88
C THR A 101 0.52 4.67 8.76
N GLN A 102 1.21 4.66 9.88
CA GLN A 102 2.64 4.92 9.92
C GLN A 102 3.41 3.62 10.18
N TYR A 103 4.54 3.45 9.51
CA TYR A 103 5.47 2.38 9.81
C TYR A 103 6.40 2.76 10.96
N GLY A 104 6.66 1.80 11.83
CA GLY A 104 7.58 1.92 12.94
C GLY A 104 8.40 0.65 13.15
N PHE A 105 9.63 0.81 13.63
CA PHE A 105 10.43 -0.33 14.05
C PHE A 105 9.95 -0.81 15.43
N ALA A 106 9.74 -2.12 15.56
CA ALA A 106 9.25 -2.73 16.78
C ALA A 106 10.21 -3.80 17.31
N VAL A 107 10.29 -3.89 18.63
CA VAL A 107 10.97 -4.97 19.34
C VAL A 107 9.96 -5.66 20.27
N ALA A 108 10.25 -6.88 20.69
CA ALA A 108 9.41 -7.57 21.66
C ALA A 108 9.32 -6.78 22.96
N LYS A 109 8.13 -6.67 23.52
CA LYS A 109 7.86 -5.90 24.76
C LYS A 109 8.79 -6.34 25.89
N GLY A 110 9.50 -5.38 26.47
CA GLY A 110 10.44 -5.61 27.57
C GLY A 110 11.79 -6.22 27.15
N GLN A 111 12.06 -6.34 25.84
CA GLN A 111 13.31 -6.87 25.32
C GLN A 111 13.96 -5.90 24.33
N ASN A 112 15.29 -6.01 24.19
CA ASN A 112 16.05 -5.26 23.16
C ASN A 112 15.86 -3.73 23.17
N ALA A 113 15.67 -3.12 24.34
CA ALA A 113 15.51 -1.67 24.48
C ALA A 113 16.70 -0.90 23.89
N GLU A 114 17.93 -1.37 24.13
CA GLU A 114 19.14 -0.78 23.58
C GLU A 114 19.17 -0.80 22.03
N LEU A 115 18.66 -1.88 21.42
CA LEU A 115 18.51 -1.94 19.96
C LEU A 115 17.54 -0.89 19.45
N LEU A 116 16.42 -0.69 20.13
CA LEU A 116 15.42 0.31 19.77
C LEU A 116 15.99 1.73 19.89
N GLU A 117 16.75 2.01 20.94
CA GLU A 117 17.43 3.31 21.10
C GLU A 117 18.46 3.56 20.00
N LYS A 118 19.30 2.58 19.67
CA LYS A 118 20.27 2.68 18.57
C LYS A 118 19.59 2.86 17.21
N PHE A 119 18.49 2.15 16.97
CA PHE A 119 17.70 2.31 15.77
C PHE A 119 17.14 3.73 15.64
N ASN A 120 16.48 4.24 16.68
CA ASN A 120 15.91 5.60 16.69
C ASN A 120 16.98 6.67 16.48
N ALA A 121 18.15 6.54 17.11
CA ALA A 121 19.26 7.47 16.92
C ALA A 121 19.82 7.42 15.49
N GLY A 122 20.00 6.22 14.94
CA GLY A 122 20.43 6.03 13.55
C GLY A 122 19.42 6.58 12.55
N LEU A 123 18.12 6.34 12.77
CA LEU A 123 17.03 6.86 11.97
C LEU A 123 17.02 8.39 11.95
N ALA A 124 17.10 9.04 13.12
CA ALA A 124 17.18 10.49 13.21
C ALA A 124 18.34 11.07 12.40
N ASN A 125 19.51 10.44 12.47
CA ASN A 125 20.68 10.84 11.70
C ASN A 125 20.49 10.76 10.20
N ILE A 126 19.92 9.64 9.67
CA ILE A 126 19.70 9.49 8.23
C ILE A 126 18.56 10.37 7.71
N ILE A 127 17.61 10.76 8.55
CA ILE A 127 16.59 11.76 8.21
C ILE A 127 17.24 13.15 8.11
N GLU A 128 18.03 13.54 9.11
CA GLU A 128 18.68 14.85 9.15
C GLU A 128 19.64 15.08 7.97
N ASN A 129 20.40 14.07 7.59
CA ASN A 129 21.38 14.17 6.50
C ASN A 129 20.79 13.88 5.10
N GLY A 130 19.47 13.65 4.97
CA GLY A 130 18.77 13.43 3.71
C GLY A 130 18.89 12.01 3.15
N LYS A 131 19.66 11.10 3.77
CA LYS A 131 19.84 9.72 3.29
C LYS A 131 18.56 8.91 3.32
N PHE A 132 17.66 9.18 4.27
CA PHE A 132 16.36 8.55 4.35
C PHE A 132 15.55 8.82 3.07
N GLN A 133 15.47 10.08 2.64
CA GLN A 133 14.73 10.46 1.43
C GLN A 133 15.34 9.84 0.16
N GLU A 134 16.66 9.79 0.07
CA GLU A 134 17.36 9.13 -1.04
C GLU A 134 16.99 7.64 -1.14
N ILE A 135 16.92 6.94 0.00
CA ILE A 135 16.49 5.53 0.04
C ILE A 135 15.04 5.41 -0.40
N VAL A 136 14.13 6.21 0.13
CA VAL A 136 12.71 6.19 -0.27
C VAL A 136 12.57 6.40 -1.77
N ASP A 137 13.20 7.41 -2.32
CA ASP A 137 13.15 7.74 -3.75
C ASP A 137 13.68 6.59 -4.64
N THR A 138 14.66 5.84 -4.16
CA THR A 138 15.21 4.69 -4.88
C THR A 138 14.18 3.57 -5.10
N TYR A 139 13.21 3.43 -4.19
CA TYR A 139 12.25 2.32 -4.21
C TYR A 139 10.81 2.74 -4.57
N THR A 140 10.53 4.03 -4.70
CA THR A 140 9.15 4.52 -4.92
C THR A 140 8.99 5.47 -6.12
N LYS A 141 10.10 5.79 -6.82
CA LYS A 141 10.09 6.69 -8.01
C LYS A 141 10.59 6.04 -9.28
#